data_b83c3416cd525f23eb1c36489b65f6d4
#
_entry.id   b83c3416cd525f23eb1c36489b65f6d4
#
_cell.length_a   1.000
_cell.length_b   1.000
_cell.length_c   1.000
_cell.angle_alpha   90.00
_cell.angle_beta   90.00
_cell.angle_gamma   90.00
#
_symmetry.space_group_name_H-M   'P 1'
#
loop_
_entity.id
_entity.type
_entity.pdbx_description
1 polymer ?
#
loop_
_entity_poly.entity_id
_entity_poly.type
_entity_poly.pdbx_seq_one_letter_code
_entity_poly.pdbx_strand_id
1 'polypeptide(L)'
;MKDFASCSGDNGVQVADSSSTSNAGKTAQNLVVCIYRCRIRGKTCLITVTWTKTLLGQCVTVGVDDSCNTSLCKVEIKPWLFTRRKGSKNLEACSCDIHVFWDLSSAKFGSSPEPLGGFYVCVVVDREMALLLGDMRKEAYKKTNAAAAPSLSLGGAVMIAKKEHVFGKRTFETKARFSNDGRTHDLVIECDTSVVVSDPCLVVRVDGKTLMQVKRVHWKFRGNGTMVVDRMSVEVLWDVHSWFFGLPSSSPGNAVFMFRTCQQPVDKTWSLAQVPTSSKSQSVGFSLVLYAWKNE
;
A
#
# COMPACT_ATOMS: atom_id res chain seq x y z
N MET A 1 -29.88 7.37 -48.01
CA MET A 1 -29.03 8.18 -47.15
C MET A 1 -29.15 7.58 -45.77
N LYS A 2 -28.09 6.94 -45.30
CA LYS A 2 -28.02 6.28 -43.99
C LYS A 2 -27.05 7.10 -43.14
N ASP A 3 -27.56 7.69 -42.07
CA ASP A 3 -26.79 8.47 -41.12
C ASP A 3 -26.07 7.51 -40.15
N PHE A 4 -24.77 7.67 -40.07
CA PHE A 4 -23.92 6.98 -39.09
C PHE A 4 -23.89 7.77 -37.78
N ALA A 5 -24.38 7.17 -36.71
CA ALA A 5 -24.25 7.68 -35.36
C ALA A 5 -22.82 7.41 -34.84
N SER A 6 -22.15 8.47 -34.46
CA SER A 6 -20.85 8.45 -33.82
C SER A 6 -21.00 8.13 -32.31
N CYS A 7 -20.45 7.01 -31.87
CA CYS A 7 -20.37 6.66 -30.44
C CYS A 7 -19.05 7.20 -29.87
N SER A 8 -19.12 8.32 -29.17
CA SER A 8 -18.07 8.77 -28.26
C SER A 8 -18.20 8.00 -26.96
N GLY A 9 -17.29 7.07 -26.71
CA GLY A 9 -17.19 6.35 -25.46
C GLY A 9 -16.39 7.15 -24.43
N ASP A 10 -17.09 7.76 -23.50
CA ASP A 10 -16.52 8.39 -22.32
C ASP A 10 -16.35 7.31 -21.23
N ASN A 11 -15.12 6.90 -20.97
CA ASN A 11 -14.78 5.93 -19.93
C ASN A 11 -14.70 6.61 -18.55
N GLY A 12 -15.83 7.10 -18.07
CA GLY A 12 -15.98 7.49 -16.68
C GLY A 12 -15.97 6.26 -15.77
N VAL A 13 -14.98 6.18 -14.87
CA VAL A 13 -14.97 5.22 -13.77
C VAL A 13 -16.10 5.58 -12.81
N GLN A 14 -17.24 4.91 -12.92
CA GLN A 14 -18.31 5.00 -11.93
C GLN A 14 -17.87 4.31 -10.65
N VAL A 15 -17.67 5.08 -9.58
CA VAL A 15 -17.60 4.58 -8.20
C VAL A 15 -19.03 4.21 -7.80
N ALA A 16 -19.32 2.91 -7.73
CA ALA A 16 -20.62 2.45 -7.28
C ALA A 16 -20.78 2.67 -5.78
N ASP A 17 -21.76 3.48 -5.41
CA ASP A 17 -22.28 3.61 -4.05
C ASP A 17 -22.75 2.24 -3.54
N SER A 18 -22.10 1.73 -2.52
CA SER A 18 -22.57 0.56 -1.79
C SER A 18 -23.16 0.96 -0.46
N SER A 19 -24.46 1.23 -0.45
CA SER A 19 -25.26 1.20 0.78
C SER A 19 -25.37 -0.23 1.27
N SER A 20 -24.64 -0.62 2.31
CA SER A 20 -24.87 -1.84 3.07
C SER A 20 -24.82 -1.55 4.56
N THR A 21 -25.97 -1.80 5.16
CA THR A 21 -26.35 -1.99 6.58
C THR A 21 -25.20 -2.14 7.59
N SER A 22 -25.24 -1.25 8.55
CA SER A 22 -24.79 -1.26 9.94
C SER A 22 -23.98 -2.48 10.43
N ASN A 23 -22.66 -2.29 10.48
CA ASN A 23 -21.84 -2.77 11.58
C ASN A 23 -21.06 -1.56 12.09
N ALA A 24 -21.50 -1.03 13.23
CA ALA A 24 -20.89 0.13 13.86
C ALA A 24 -19.41 -0.16 14.17
N GLY A 25 -18.49 0.63 13.65
CA GLY A 25 -17.15 0.82 14.18
C GLY A 25 -15.98 0.21 13.43
N LYS A 26 -16.16 -0.53 12.32
CA LYS A 26 -15.00 -1.06 11.58
C LYS A 26 -14.69 -0.21 10.35
N THR A 27 -13.47 0.33 10.31
CA THR A 27 -12.91 0.97 9.10
C THR A 27 -12.90 -0.03 7.94
N ALA A 28 -13.47 0.36 6.82
CA ALA A 28 -13.46 -0.44 5.61
C ALA A 28 -12.24 -0.08 4.75
N GLN A 29 -11.67 -1.06 4.06
CA GLN A 29 -10.62 -0.86 3.06
C GLN A 29 -11.07 -1.48 1.73
N ASN A 30 -10.82 -0.81 0.62
CA ASN A 30 -11.15 -1.34 -0.71
C ASN A 30 -9.96 -1.44 -1.65
N LEU A 31 -8.86 -0.75 -1.38
CA LEU A 31 -7.65 -0.76 -2.19
C LEU A 31 -6.41 -0.74 -1.30
N VAL A 32 -5.47 -1.64 -1.62
CA VAL A 32 -4.12 -1.67 -1.04
C VAL A 32 -3.11 -1.86 -2.15
N VAL A 33 -2.15 -0.95 -2.26
CA VAL A 33 -1.05 -1.01 -3.23
C VAL A 33 0.25 -1.16 -2.46
N CYS A 34 0.95 -2.28 -2.68
CA CYS A 34 2.27 -2.55 -2.12
C CYS A 34 3.32 -2.40 -3.21
N ILE A 35 4.36 -1.61 -2.96
CA ILE A 35 5.45 -1.37 -3.90
C ILE A 35 6.72 -1.96 -3.32
N TYR A 36 7.31 -2.87 -4.08
CA TYR A 36 8.55 -3.58 -3.73
C TYR A 36 9.65 -3.15 -4.67
N ARG A 37 10.83 -2.90 -4.13
CA ARG A 37 12.04 -2.69 -4.90
C ARG A 37 12.83 -3.99 -4.93
N CYS A 38 13.21 -4.42 -6.11
CA CYS A 38 14.08 -5.58 -6.32
C CYS A 38 15.21 -5.23 -7.30
N ARG A 39 16.18 -6.14 -7.43
CA ARG A 39 17.20 -6.07 -8.46
C ARG A 39 17.02 -7.23 -9.43
N ILE A 40 16.94 -6.91 -10.71
CA ILE A 40 16.85 -7.88 -11.81
C ILE A 40 18.03 -7.64 -12.72
N ARG A 41 18.92 -8.62 -12.88
CA ARG A 41 20.16 -8.50 -13.69
C ARG A 41 21.00 -7.25 -13.32
N GLY A 42 21.10 -6.94 -12.03
CA GLY A 42 21.83 -5.75 -11.53
C GLY A 42 21.10 -4.43 -11.68
N LYS A 43 19.98 -4.36 -12.40
CA LYS A 43 19.14 -3.15 -12.51
C LYS A 43 18.08 -3.11 -11.42
N THR A 44 17.81 -1.92 -10.91
CA THR A 44 16.72 -1.71 -9.95
C THR A 44 15.38 -1.76 -10.69
N CYS A 45 14.45 -2.55 -10.19
CA CYS A 45 13.08 -2.66 -10.70
C CYS A 45 12.09 -2.50 -9.56
N LEU A 46 10.87 -2.08 -9.89
CA LEU A 46 9.75 -1.98 -8.97
C LEU A 46 8.73 -3.06 -9.30
N ILE A 47 8.27 -3.77 -8.28
CA ILE A 47 7.14 -4.69 -8.39
C ILE A 47 6.00 -4.06 -7.60
N THR A 48 4.91 -3.77 -8.29
CA THR A 48 3.69 -3.21 -7.69
C THR A 48 2.64 -4.30 -7.59
N VAL A 49 2.15 -4.55 -6.38
CA VAL A 49 1.03 -5.48 -6.14
C VAL A 49 -0.15 -4.70 -5.61
N THR A 50 -1.23 -4.69 -6.38
CA THR A 50 -2.47 -3.97 -6.05
C THR A 50 -3.56 -4.98 -5.70
N TRP A 51 -4.04 -4.93 -4.48
CA TRP A 51 -5.19 -5.68 -3.98
C TRP A 51 -6.42 -4.78 -3.99
N THR A 52 -7.50 -5.25 -4.62
CA THR A 52 -8.75 -4.48 -4.72
C THR A 52 -9.91 -5.36 -4.29
N LYS A 53 -10.81 -4.78 -3.51
CA LYS A 53 -12.08 -5.39 -3.10
C LYS A 53 -13.21 -4.66 -3.81
N THR A 54 -13.96 -5.40 -4.62
CA THR A 54 -15.11 -4.90 -5.37
C THR A 54 -16.37 -5.66 -4.97
N LEU A 55 -17.52 -5.26 -5.48
CA LEU A 55 -18.78 -6.00 -5.30
C LEU A 55 -18.71 -7.42 -5.90
N LEU A 56 -17.88 -7.62 -6.93
CA LEU A 56 -17.70 -8.91 -7.61
C LEU A 56 -16.65 -9.80 -6.92
N GLY A 57 -15.97 -9.30 -5.88
CA GLY A 57 -14.94 -10.02 -5.13
C GLY A 57 -13.59 -9.33 -5.15
N GLN A 58 -12.58 -10.04 -4.66
CA GLN A 58 -11.21 -9.55 -4.62
C GLN A 58 -10.52 -9.74 -5.97
N CYS A 59 -9.66 -8.78 -6.29
CA CYS A 59 -8.84 -8.76 -7.49
C CYS A 59 -7.39 -8.47 -7.06
N VAL A 60 -6.42 -9.01 -7.77
CA VAL A 60 -5.02 -8.64 -7.61
C VAL A 60 -4.39 -8.30 -8.94
N THR A 61 -3.65 -7.21 -8.98
CA THR A 61 -2.85 -6.82 -10.15
C THR A 61 -1.39 -6.81 -9.75
N VAL A 62 -0.54 -7.43 -10.56
CA VAL A 62 0.91 -7.44 -10.40
C VAL A 62 1.52 -6.69 -11.57
N GLY A 63 2.24 -5.62 -11.29
CA GLY A 63 3.01 -4.85 -12.27
C GLY A 63 4.50 -4.96 -11.98
N VAL A 64 5.32 -4.97 -13.03
CA VAL A 64 6.77 -4.86 -12.94
C VAL A 64 7.21 -3.69 -13.81
N ASP A 65 7.88 -2.72 -13.20
CA ASP A 65 8.37 -1.52 -13.88
C ASP A 65 9.88 -1.44 -13.75
N ASP A 66 10.54 -0.88 -14.75
CA ASP A 66 11.97 -0.60 -14.68
C ASP A 66 12.29 0.66 -13.88
N SER A 67 13.56 1.01 -13.74
CA SER A 67 14.02 2.21 -13.03
C SER A 67 13.56 3.52 -13.67
N CYS A 68 13.12 3.50 -14.92
CA CYS A 68 12.58 4.63 -15.66
C CYS A 68 11.05 4.72 -15.59
N ASN A 69 10.39 3.88 -14.74
CA ASN A 69 8.93 3.72 -14.65
C ASN A 69 8.29 3.28 -15.97
N THR A 70 9.05 2.61 -16.83
CA THR A 70 8.51 1.95 -18.02
C THR A 70 7.92 0.62 -17.59
N SER A 71 6.63 0.40 -17.87
CA SER A 71 5.95 -0.85 -17.52
C SER A 71 6.52 -1.99 -18.34
N LEU A 72 7.16 -2.94 -17.68
CA LEU A 72 7.69 -4.16 -18.28
C LEU A 72 6.60 -5.21 -18.42
N CYS A 73 5.75 -5.35 -17.40
CA CYS A 73 4.63 -6.26 -17.46
C CYS A 73 3.49 -5.85 -16.51
N LYS A 74 2.27 -6.26 -16.85
CA LYS A 74 1.11 -6.15 -15.98
C LYS A 74 0.25 -7.40 -16.10
N VAL A 75 -0.01 -8.03 -14.96
CA VAL A 75 -0.88 -9.21 -14.84
C VAL A 75 -2.06 -8.85 -13.94
N GLU A 76 -3.26 -8.98 -14.47
CA GLU A 76 -4.49 -8.77 -13.73
C GLU A 76 -5.15 -10.14 -13.47
N ILE A 77 -5.36 -10.45 -12.21
CA ILE A 77 -6.07 -11.63 -11.74
C ILE A 77 -7.43 -11.13 -11.25
N LYS A 78 -8.42 -11.23 -12.16
CA LYS A 78 -9.80 -10.77 -11.92
C LYS A 78 -10.47 -11.56 -10.80
N PRO A 79 -11.64 -11.10 -10.29
CA PRO A 79 -12.42 -11.85 -9.32
C PRO A 79 -12.68 -13.28 -9.78
N TRP A 80 -12.69 -14.22 -8.86
CA TRP A 80 -12.77 -15.68 -9.13
C TRP A 80 -14.02 -16.12 -9.92
N LEU A 81 -15.03 -15.30 -10.00
CA LEU A 81 -16.19 -15.57 -10.87
C LEU A 81 -15.80 -15.60 -12.35
N PHE A 82 -14.68 -14.95 -12.73
CA PHE A 82 -14.26 -14.80 -14.13
C PHE A 82 -12.88 -15.40 -14.42
N THR A 83 -12.11 -15.80 -13.40
CA THR A 83 -10.77 -16.37 -13.56
C THR A 83 -10.49 -17.50 -12.58
N ARG A 84 -9.52 -18.34 -12.95
CA ARG A 84 -9.05 -19.41 -12.08
C ARG A 84 -8.31 -18.80 -10.87
N ARG A 85 -8.67 -19.24 -9.66
CA ARG A 85 -7.99 -18.84 -8.41
C ARG A 85 -6.52 -19.24 -8.36
N LYS A 86 -6.07 -20.14 -9.23
CA LYS A 86 -4.72 -20.63 -9.36
C LYS A 86 -4.27 -20.58 -10.80
N GLY A 87 -3.06 -20.10 -11.04
CA GLY A 87 -2.54 -19.99 -12.40
C GLY A 87 -1.13 -19.45 -12.46
N SER A 88 -0.72 -19.22 -13.71
CA SER A 88 0.51 -18.52 -14.03
C SER A 88 0.35 -17.75 -15.33
N LYS A 89 1.13 -16.70 -15.49
CA LYS A 89 1.26 -15.94 -16.74
C LYS A 89 2.71 -15.64 -17.00
N ASN A 90 3.16 -15.96 -18.21
CA ASN A 90 4.48 -15.64 -18.71
C ASN A 90 4.42 -14.39 -19.58
N LEU A 91 5.43 -13.55 -19.48
CA LEU A 91 5.57 -12.30 -20.21
C LEU A 91 7.07 -12.09 -20.51
N GLU A 92 7.39 -11.88 -21.76
CA GLU A 92 8.74 -11.51 -22.18
C GLU A 92 8.85 -9.99 -22.28
N ALA A 93 9.75 -9.40 -21.52
CA ALA A 93 10.00 -7.96 -21.54
C ALA A 93 11.48 -7.66 -21.37
N CYS A 94 12.03 -6.78 -22.20
CA CYS A 94 13.42 -6.32 -22.13
C CYS A 94 14.45 -7.44 -22.05
N SER A 95 14.26 -8.52 -22.81
CA SER A 95 15.10 -9.74 -22.82
C SER A 95 15.11 -10.48 -21.47
N CYS A 96 14.14 -10.24 -20.59
CA CYS A 96 13.91 -10.99 -19.37
C CYS A 96 12.65 -11.83 -19.51
N ASP A 97 12.71 -13.05 -18.99
CA ASP A 97 11.56 -13.95 -18.89
C ASP A 97 10.89 -13.75 -17.53
N ILE A 98 9.73 -13.06 -17.52
CA ILE A 98 9.00 -12.72 -16.30
C ILE A 98 7.79 -13.62 -16.15
N HIS A 99 7.78 -14.46 -15.12
CA HIS A 99 6.69 -15.34 -14.79
C HIS A 99 6.00 -14.88 -13.50
N VAL A 100 4.69 -14.69 -13.55
CA VAL A 100 3.86 -14.45 -12.37
C VAL A 100 3.05 -15.72 -12.09
N PHE A 101 3.19 -16.29 -10.90
CA PHE A 101 2.41 -17.42 -10.43
C PHE A 101 1.54 -17.02 -9.24
N TRP A 102 0.36 -17.62 -9.13
CA TRP A 102 -0.53 -17.38 -7.99
C TRP A 102 -1.34 -18.62 -7.65
N ASP A 103 -1.67 -18.75 -6.38
CA ASP A 103 -2.67 -19.65 -5.85
C ASP A 103 -3.43 -18.93 -4.72
N LEU A 104 -4.67 -18.60 -4.99
CA LEU A 104 -5.60 -17.94 -4.09
C LEU A 104 -6.78 -18.88 -3.74
N SER A 105 -6.65 -20.17 -4.02
CA SER A 105 -7.75 -21.14 -3.87
C SER A 105 -8.21 -21.27 -2.42
N SER A 106 -7.26 -21.22 -1.48
CA SER A 106 -7.49 -21.33 -0.04
C SER A 106 -7.35 -19.98 0.68
N ALA A 107 -7.28 -18.88 -0.08
CA ALA A 107 -7.06 -17.54 0.48
C ALA A 107 -8.19 -17.13 1.43
N LYS A 108 -7.81 -16.69 2.62
CA LYS A 108 -8.72 -16.17 3.64
C LYS A 108 -8.63 -14.65 3.64
N PHE A 109 -9.78 -13.99 3.54
CA PHE A 109 -9.87 -12.53 3.52
C PHE A 109 -10.56 -12.00 4.78
N GLY A 110 -10.12 -10.84 5.25
CA GLY A 110 -10.74 -10.10 6.33
C GLY A 110 -11.48 -8.86 5.84
N SER A 111 -11.39 -7.77 6.59
CA SER A 111 -11.91 -6.45 6.19
C SER A 111 -11.07 -5.81 5.09
N SER A 112 -9.76 -6.06 5.06
CA SER A 112 -8.82 -5.60 4.04
C SER A 112 -8.96 -6.39 2.72
N PRO A 113 -8.65 -5.79 1.56
CA PRO A 113 -8.55 -6.51 0.30
C PRO A 113 -7.35 -7.48 0.24
N GLU A 114 -6.33 -7.30 1.08
CA GLU A 114 -5.21 -8.24 1.20
C GLU A 114 -5.64 -9.54 1.89
N PRO A 115 -5.22 -10.72 1.39
CA PRO A 115 -5.50 -11.97 2.08
C PRO A 115 -4.70 -12.09 3.38
N LEU A 116 -5.31 -12.71 4.39
CA LEU A 116 -4.69 -12.97 5.69
C LEU A 116 -3.77 -14.21 5.68
N GLY A 117 -4.00 -15.15 4.77
CA GLY A 117 -3.23 -16.39 4.63
C GLY A 117 -3.90 -17.37 3.68
N GLY A 118 -3.29 -18.55 3.50
CA GLY A 118 -3.77 -19.60 2.59
C GLY A 118 -3.53 -19.25 1.12
N PHE A 119 -2.47 -18.53 0.80
CA PHE A 119 -2.18 -18.09 -0.56
C PHE A 119 -0.68 -17.97 -0.85
N TYR A 120 -0.35 -17.88 -2.12
CA TYR A 120 0.89 -17.26 -2.60
C TYR A 120 0.65 -16.45 -3.88
N VAL A 121 1.41 -15.39 -4.05
CA VAL A 121 1.64 -14.68 -5.30
C VAL A 121 3.14 -14.48 -5.42
N CYS A 122 3.73 -14.90 -6.53
CA CYS A 122 5.16 -14.75 -6.71
C CYS A 122 5.52 -14.29 -8.13
N VAL A 123 6.63 -13.58 -8.22
CA VAL A 123 7.24 -13.12 -9.46
C VAL A 123 8.59 -13.79 -9.57
N VAL A 124 8.81 -14.53 -10.65
CA VAL A 124 10.06 -15.19 -11.01
C VAL A 124 10.61 -14.51 -12.25
N VAL A 125 11.86 -14.16 -12.23
CA VAL A 125 12.55 -13.55 -13.37
C VAL A 125 13.78 -14.38 -13.68
N ASP A 126 13.91 -14.85 -14.92
CA ASP A 126 15.03 -15.67 -15.37
C ASP A 126 15.31 -16.85 -14.43
N ARG A 127 14.25 -17.52 -13.94
CA ARG A 127 14.27 -18.65 -12.98
C ARG A 127 14.67 -18.29 -11.55
N GLU A 128 14.86 -17.02 -11.22
CA GLU A 128 15.11 -16.57 -9.85
C GLU A 128 13.84 -15.98 -9.22
N MET A 129 13.59 -16.29 -7.94
CA MET A 129 12.44 -15.76 -7.19
C MET A 129 12.68 -14.29 -6.83
N ALA A 130 12.09 -13.37 -7.60
CA ALA A 130 12.21 -11.92 -7.34
C ALA A 130 11.30 -11.45 -6.21
N LEU A 131 10.06 -11.97 -6.11
CA LEU A 131 9.09 -11.65 -5.06
C LEU A 131 8.29 -12.88 -4.70
N LEU A 132 8.07 -13.11 -3.40
CA LEU A 132 7.16 -14.14 -2.89
C LEU A 132 6.32 -13.58 -1.75
N LEU A 133 5.00 -13.53 -1.95
CA LEU A 133 3.99 -13.11 -0.99
C LEU A 133 3.15 -14.30 -0.55
N GLY A 134 2.68 -14.25 0.70
CA GLY A 134 1.83 -15.27 1.30
C GLY A 134 2.59 -16.29 2.12
N ASP A 135 1.84 -17.22 2.70
CA ASP A 135 2.30 -18.25 3.64
C ASP A 135 2.57 -19.62 2.99
N MET A 136 2.04 -19.85 1.78
CA MET A 136 2.21 -21.11 1.03
C MET A 136 3.56 -21.14 0.25
N ARG A 137 4.67 -20.92 0.98
CA ARG A 137 6.01 -20.80 0.37
C ARG A 137 6.49 -22.10 -0.28
N LYS A 138 6.26 -23.24 0.37
CA LYS A 138 6.70 -24.56 -0.13
C LYS A 138 6.03 -24.89 -1.46
N GLU A 139 4.73 -24.61 -1.57
CA GLU A 139 3.93 -24.81 -2.78
C GLU A 139 4.41 -23.90 -3.92
N ALA A 140 4.73 -22.64 -3.60
CA ALA A 140 5.27 -21.68 -4.56
C ALA A 140 6.61 -22.19 -5.15
N TYR A 141 7.57 -22.57 -4.31
CA TYR A 141 8.87 -23.10 -4.78
C TYR A 141 8.71 -24.40 -5.58
N LYS A 142 7.85 -25.32 -5.12
CA LYS A 142 7.55 -26.56 -5.85
C LYS A 142 6.94 -26.29 -7.23
N LYS A 143 6.08 -25.27 -7.34
CA LYS A 143 5.39 -24.93 -8.60
C LYS A 143 6.31 -24.22 -9.59
N THR A 144 7.17 -23.34 -9.11
CA THR A 144 8.01 -22.47 -9.95
C THR A 144 9.32 -23.15 -10.38
N ASN A 145 9.77 -24.18 -9.65
CA ASN A 145 11.14 -24.71 -9.75
C ASN A 145 12.22 -23.62 -9.71
N ALA A 146 11.88 -22.45 -9.14
CA ALA A 146 12.79 -21.33 -9.03
C ALA A 146 13.86 -21.63 -7.98
N ALA A 147 15.09 -21.22 -8.24
CA ALA A 147 16.14 -21.23 -7.24
C ALA A 147 15.70 -20.33 -6.07
N ALA A 148 15.92 -20.79 -4.84
CA ALA A 148 15.79 -19.92 -3.68
C ALA A 148 16.79 -18.79 -3.89
N ALA A 149 16.28 -17.53 -3.84
CA ALA A 149 17.17 -16.40 -3.92
C ALA A 149 18.26 -16.55 -2.85
N PRO A 150 19.55 -16.42 -3.20
CA PRO A 150 20.61 -16.54 -2.23
C PRO A 150 20.33 -15.50 -1.14
N SER A 151 20.12 -16.00 0.06
CA SER A 151 19.88 -15.32 1.34
C SER A 151 19.50 -13.82 1.28
N LEU A 152 18.54 -13.44 2.05
CA LEU A 152 17.94 -12.10 2.31
C LEU A 152 18.84 -10.86 2.19
N SER A 153 20.14 -10.99 1.96
CA SER A 153 21.11 -9.90 1.95
C SER A 153 21.39 -9.27 0.58
N LEU A 154 21.07 -9.88 -0.56
CA LEU A 154 21.52 -9.36 -1.87
C LEU A 154 20.52 -9.39 -3.04
N GLY A 155 19.33 -9.99 -2.94
CA GLY A 155 18.43 -10.14 -4.10
C GLY A 155 16.93 -10.10 -3.85
N GLY A 156 16.47 -10.23 -2.62
CA GLY A 156 15.03 -10.25 -2.31
C GLY A 156 14.37 -8.88 -2.46
N ALA A 157 13.10 -8.87 -2.90
CA ALA A 157 12.32 -7.65 -2.97
C ALA A 157 12.06 -7.06 -1.58
N VAL A 158 12.29 -5.76 -1.43
CA VAL A 158 12.07 -4.99 -0.20
C VAL A 158 10.87 -4.09 -0.40
N MET A 159 9.88 -4.15 0.49
CA MET A 159 8.74 -3.23 0.45
C MET A 159 9.18 -1.82 0.81
N ILE A 160 8.99 -0.88 -0.11
CA ILE A 160 9.40 0.52 0.03
C ILE A 160 8.23 1.46 0.25
N ALA A 161 7.04 1.07 -0.21
CA ALA A 161 5.84 1.86 0.00
C ALA A 161 4.59 0.99 0.06
N LYS A 162 3.62 1.45 0.85
CA LYS A 162 2.26 0.92 0.90
C LYS A 162 1.27 2.09 0.80
N LYS A 163 0.26 1.96 -0.07
CA LYS A 163 -0.82 2.95 -0.19
C LYS A 163 -2.14 2.24 0.08
N GLU A 164 -2.98 2.85 0.88
CA GLU A 164 -4.25 2.26 1.29
C GLU A 164 -5.40 3.26 1.15
N HIS A 165 -6.54 2.77 0.72
CA HIS A 165 -7.81 3.50 0.76
C HIS A 165 -8.60 3.01 1.96
N VAL A 166 -8.90 3.91 2.88
CA VAL A 166 -9.61 3.61 4.14
C VAL A 166 -10.85 4.47 4.25
N PHE A 167 -11.91 3.89 4.80
CA PHE A 167 -13.20 4.54 4.96
C PHE A 167 -13.61 4.47 6.43
N GLY A 168 -14.05 5.58 6.99
CA GLY A 168 -14.46 5.67 8.38
C GLY A 168 -15.27 6.94 8.64
N LYS A 169 -15.86 7.07 9.85
CA LYS A 169 -16.57 8.30 10.24
C LYS A 169 -15.65 9.28 10.94
N ARG A 170 -15.07 8.87 12.06
CA ARG A 170 -14.17 9.67 12.90
C ARG A 170 -12.82 8.99 13.11
N THR A 171 -12.79 7.67 12.92
CA THR A 171 -11.66 6.81 13.20
C THR A 171 -11.28 6.06 11.92
N PHE A 172 -10.00 6.04 11.60
CA PHE A 172 -9.42 5.35 10.45
C PHE A 172 -8.31 4.45 10.95
N GLU A 173 -8.43 3.15 10.70
CA GLU A 173 -7.57 2.13 11.27
C GLU A 173 -6.86 1.35 10.17
N THR A 174 -5.59 1.07 10.39
CA THR A 174 -4.79 0.17 9.55
C THR A 174 -3.69 -0.50 10.35
N LYS A 175 -3.03 -1.47 9.71
CA LYS A 175 -1.83 -2.13 10.23
C LYS A 175 -0.59 -1.62 9.49
N ALA A 176 0.37 -1.10 10.24
CA ALA A 176 1.60 -0.54 9.71
C ALA A 176 2.83 -1.33 10.19
N ARG A 177 3.81 -1.50 9.30
CA ARG A 177 5.13 -2.02 9.65
C ARG A 177 6.16 -0.97 9.23
N PHE A 178 6.81 -0.36 10.19
CA PHE A 178 7.75 0.73 9.95
C PHE A 178 9.18 0.27 9.69
N SER A 179 9.51 -1.00 9.94
CA SER A 179 10.80 -1.62 9.66
C SER A 179 10.61 -2.97 8.96
N ASN A 180 11.55 -3.37 8.11
CA ASN A 180 11.49 -4.68 7.45
C ASN A 180 11.52 -5.85 8.45
N ASP A 181 12.30 -5.72 9.53
CA ASP A 181 12.43 -6.70 10.60
C ASP A 181 11.54 -6.38 11.81
N GLY A 182 10.76 -5.29 11.72
CA GLY A 182 9.89 -4.81 12.80
C GLY A 182 8.57 -5.55 12.87
N ARG A 183 7.94 -5.43 14.04
CA ARG A 183 6.58 -5.92 14.25
C ARG A 183 5.56 -5.09 13.50
N THR A 184 4.38 -5.64 13.34
CA THR A 184 3.21 -4.93 12.81
C THR A 184 2.52 -4.21 13.96
N HIS A 185 2.22 -2.92 13.76
CA HIS A 185 1.55 -2.04 14.71
C HIS A 185 0.12 -1.76 14.26
N ASP A 186 -0.78 -1.60 15.22
CA ASP A 186 -2.10 -1.04 14.99
C ASP A 186 -1.98 0.49 14.93
N LEU A 187 -2.25 1.07 13.77
CA LEU A 187 -2.23 2.51 13.53
C LEU A 187 -3.67 3.03 13.45
N VAL A 188 -3.98 4.00 14.30
CA VAL A 188 -5.32 4.61 14.37
C VAL A 188 -5.18 6.12 14.22
N ILE A 189 -5.94 6.69 13.29
CA ILE A 189 -6.08 8.12 13.10
C ILE A 189 -7.50 8.52 13.50
N GLU A 190 -7.62 9.46 14.42
CA GLU A 190 -8.89 9.99 14.89
C GLU A 190 -8.99 11.47 14.56
N CYS A 191 -10.11 11.89 13.96
CA CYS A 191 -10.41 13.30 13.71
C CYS A 191 -11.91 13.51 13.71
N ASP A 192 -12.42 14.20 14.74
CA ASP A 192 -13.80 14.63 14.78
C ASP A 192 -13.93 16.00 14.12
N THR A 193 -14.60 16.03 12.98
CA THR A 193 -14.89 17.27 12.24
C THR A 193 -16.36 17.66 12.32
N SER A 194 -17.12 17.09 13.27
CA SER A 194 -18.53 17.45 13.45
C SER A 194 -18.66 18.92 13.85
N VAL A 195 -19.73 19.57 13.38
CA VAL A 195 -20.02 20.99 13.64
C VAL A 195 -20.16 21.32 15.15
N VAL A 196 -20.43 20.29 15.95
CA VAL A 196 -20.58 20.39 17.40
C VAL A 196 -19.23 20.58 18.12
N VAL A 197 -18.13 20.22 17.49
CA VAL A 197 -16.79 20.33 18.08
C VAL A 197 -16.17 21.68 17.73
N SER A 198 -16.11 22.58 18.71
CA SER A 198 -15.56 23.93 18.54
C SER A 198 -14.05 23.94 18.23
N ASP A 199 -13.30 22.94 18.67
CA ASP A 199 -11.85 22.83 18.47
C ASP A 199 -11.45 21.40 18.01
N PRO A 200 -11.64 21.07 16.71
CA PRO A 200 -11.34 19.75 16.21
C PRO A 200 -9.84 19.41 16.35
N CYS A 201 -9.59 18.17 16.74
CA CYS A 201 -8.26 17.66 17.02
C CYS A 201 -7.97 16.43 16.15
N LEU A 202 -6.76 16.36 15.57
CA LEU A 202 -6.24 15.19 14.90
C LEU A 202 -5.35 14.41 15.88
N VAL A 203 -5.65 13.14 16.10
CA VAL A 203 -4.89 12.26 16.98
C VAL A 203 -4.38 11.07 16.21
N VAL A 204 -3.10 10.75 16.37
CA VAL A 204 -2.49 9.53 15.84
C VAL A 204 -2.08 8.63 17.01
N ARG A 205 -2.61 7.41 17.00
CA ARG A 205 -2.30 6.37 17.99
C ARG A 205 -1.58 5.20 17.33
N VAL A 206 -0.63 4.64 18.04
CA VAL A 206 0.04 3.38 17.66
C VAL A 206 -0.07 2.44 18.84
N ASP A 207 -0.58 1.22 18.61
CA ASP A 207 -0.84 0.21 19.63
C ASP A 207 -1.63 0.79 20.84
N GLY A 208 -2.64 1.62 20.56
CA GLY A 208 -3.47 2.27 21.57
C GLY A 208 -2.85 3.51 22.24
N LYS A 209 -1.54 3.77 22.05
CA LYS A 209 -0.87 4.93 22.65
C LYS A 209 -0.95 6.13 21.73
N THR A 210 -1.35 7.30 22.26
CA THR A 210 -1.29 8.57 21.53
C THR A 210 0.17 8.98 21.36
N LEU A 211 0.64 9.03 20.10
CA LEU A 211 2.01 9.46 19.77
C LEU A 211 2.04 10.87 19.16
N MET A 212 0.94 11.32 18.57
CA MET A 212 0.84 12.66 18.01
C MET A 212 -0.57 13.22 18.20
N GLN A 213 -0.64 14.53 18.50
CA GLN A 213 -1.88 15.27 18.60
C GLN A 213 -1.72 16.65 17.96
N VAL A 214 -2.63 17.01 17.06
CA VAL A 214 -2.68 18.33 16.41
C VAL A 214 -3.97 19.02 16.85
N LYS A 215 -3.89 20.04 17.69
CA LYS A 215 -5.01 20.88 18.11
C LYS A 215 -5.32 21.92 17.04
N ARG A 216 -6.58 22.37 16.99
CA ARG A 216 -7.07 23.38 16.03
C ARG A 216 -6.78 22.95 14.58
N VAL A 217 -7.09 21.70 14.25
CA VAL A 217 -6.74 21.12 12.96
C VAL A 217 -7.42 21.81 11.77
N HIS A 218 -8.53 22.52 11.97
CA HIS A 218 -9.15 23.32 10.92
C HIS A 218 -8.32 24.55 10.50
N TRP A 219 -7.40 25.01 11.37
CA TRP A 219 -6.37 26.01 11.02
C TRP A 219 -5.06 25.37 10.56
N LYS A 220 -4.79 24.15 11.04
CA LYS A 220 -3.61 23.34 10.72
C LYS A 220 -3.99 22.16 9.84
N PHE A 221 -4.82 22.41 8.83
CA PHE A 221 -5.35 21.37 7.97
C PHE A 221 -4.29 20.69 7.09
N ARG A 222 -3.10 21.28 6.96
CA ARG A 222 -1.89 20.70 6.39
C ARG A 222 -0.72 20.89 7.33
N GLY A 223 0.13 19.88 7.39
CA GLY A 223 1.32 19.97 8.22
C GLY A 223 2.15 18.70 8.22
N ASN A 224 3.19 18.77 9.05
CA ASN A 224 4.03 17.63 9.36
C ASN A 224 4.37 17.59 10.84
N GLY A 225 4.77 16.42 11.29
CA GLY A 225 5.24 16.17 12.65
C GLY A 225 6.10 14.92 12.67
N THR A 226 6.69 14.64 13.83
CA THR A 226 7.52 13.45 14.00
C THR A 226 7.04 12.68 15.22
N MET A 227 6.97 11.36 15.11
CA MET A 227 6.72 10.44 16.21
C MET A 227 7.81 9.37 16.27
N VAL A 228 7.95 8.71 17.40
CA VAL A 228 8.91 7.62 17.57
C VAL A 228 8.17 6.31 17.78
N VAL A 229 8.45 5.32 16.92
CA VAL A 229 7.90 3.96 16.99
C VAL A 229 9.07 2.98 16.96
N ASP A 230 9.16 2.09 17.96
CA ASP A 230 10.23 1.11 18.09
C ASP A 230 11.64 1.73 17.91
N ARG A 231 11.90 2.87 18.56
CA ARG A 231 13.14 3.66 18.48
C ARG A 231 13.45 4.23 17.09
N MET A 232 12.50 4.16 16.16
CA MET A 232 12.64 4.74 14.83
C MET A 232 11.87 6.06 14.76
N SER A 233 12.49 7.06 14.13
CA SER A 233 11.83 8.32 13.81
C SER A 233 10.90 8.11 12.60
N VAL A 234 9.64 8.43 12.78
CA VAL A 234 8.60 8.38 11.74
C VAL A 234 8.07 9.79 11.51
N GLU A 235 8.33 10.32 10.33
CA GLU A 235 7.73 11.59 9.91
C GLU A 235 6.29 11.36 9.49
N VAL A 236 5.38 12.19 9.98
CA VAL A 236 3.95 12.15 9.67
C VAL A 236 3.59 13.44 8.95
N LEU A 237 3.07 13.32 7.73
CA LEU A 237 2.51 14.43 6.97
C LEU A 237 1.00 14.22 6.87
N TRP A 238 0.23 15.30 6.94
CA TRP A 238 -1.22 15.24 6.79
C TRP A 238 -1.74 16.37 5.91
N ASP A 239 -2.80 16.06 5.16
CA ASP A 239 -3.67 17.00 4.48
C ASP A 239 -5.12 16.56 4.72
N VAL A 240 -5.83 17.33 5.52
CA VAL A 240 -7.24 17.12 5.85
C VAL A 240 -8.13 18.25 5.31
N HIS A 241 -7.61 19.08 4.41
CA HIS A 241 -8.31 20.24 3.84
C HIS A 241 -9.70 19.85 3.31
N SER A 242 -9.78 18.78 2.53
CA SER A 242 -11.04 18.36 1.91
C SER A 242 -12.10 17.90 2.92
N TRP A 243 -11.70 17.54 4.14
CA TRP A 243 -12.63 17.18 5.21
C TRP A 243 -13.34 18.38 5.85
N PHE A 244 -12.75 19.58 5.74
CA PHE A 244 -13.28 20.82 6.33
C PHE A 244 -13.85 21.76 5.28
N PHE A 245 -13.29 21.78 4.08
CA PHE A 245 -13.56 22.78 3.05
C PHE A 245 -14.03 22.18 1.73
N GLY A 246 -14.25 20.85 1.67
CA GLY A 246 -14.82 20.18 0.49
C GLY A 246 -16.26 20.62 0.27
N LEU A 247 -16.62 20.85 -1.00
CA LEU A 247 -18.01 21.18 -1.37
C LEU A 247 -18.87 19.92 -1.32
N PRO A 248 -20.07 19.97 -0.69
CA PRO A 248 -20.98 18.81 -0.63
C PRO A 248 -21.45 18.28 -1.98
N SER A 249 -21.36 19.10 -3.04
CA SER A 249 -21.78 18.75 -4.39
C SER A 249 -20.72 18.06 -5.25
N SER A 250 -19.47 18.03 -4.80
CA SER A 250 -18.40 17.24 -5.42
C SER A 250 -18.24 15.93 -4.64
N SER A 251 -17.70 14.90 -5.28
CA SER A 251 -17.40 13.61 -4.62
C SER A 251 -16.78 13.83 -3.23
N PRO A 252 -17.13 13.01 -2.21
CA PRO A 252 -16.65 13.19 -0.85
C PRO A 252 -15.13 13.29 -0.85
N GLY A 253 -14.61 14.42 -0.33
CA GLY A 253 -13.18 14.68 -0.30
C GLY A 253 -12.46 13.71 0.62
N ASN A 254 -11.28 13.29 0.23
CA ASN A 254 -10.42 12.46 1.07
C ASN A 254 -9.38 13.30 1.81
N ALA A 255 -8.97 12.84 2.99
CA ALA A 255 -7.72 13.26 3.60
C ALA A 255 -6.57 12.37 3.16
N VAL A 256 -5.36 12.91 3.23
CA VAL A 256 -4.12 12.16 2.95
C VAL A 256 -3.23 12.20 4.17
N PHE A 257 -2.78 11.02 4.60
CA PHE A 257 -1.78 10.87 5.64
C PHE A 257 -0.60 10.09 5.09
N MET A 258 0.61 10.59 5.29
CA MET A 258 1.83 9.89 4.90
C MET A 258 2.73 9.72 6.12
N PHE A 259 3.19 8.49 6.32
CA PHE A 259 4.13 8.10 7.36
C PHE A 259 5.42 7.65 6.69
N ARG A 260 6.52 8.34 6.93
CA ARG A 260 7.83 8.01 6.36
C ARG A 260 8.82 7.65 7.46
N THR A 261 9.52 6.54 7.28
CA THR A 261 10.61 6.18 8.18
C THR A 261 11.91 6.81 7.71
N CYS A 262 12.60 7.52 8.60
CA CYS A 262 13.96 7.98 8.38
C CYS A 262 14.89 6.94 9.01
N GLN A 263 15.70 6.24 8.22
CA GLN A 263 16.63 5.24 8.73
C GLN A 263 17.89 5.89 9.38
N GLN A 264 17.71 6.93 10.17
CA GLN A 264 18.77 7.36 11.09
C GLN A 264 18.37 6.90 12.50
N PRO A 265 19.21 6.11 13.20
CA PRO A 265 18.99 5.83 14.62
C PRO A 265 18.95 7.16 15.37
N VAL A 266 18.02 7.28 16.32
CA VAL A 266 17.86 8.47 17.19
C VAL A 266 19.10 8.69 18.08
N ASP A 267 19.98 7.70 18.19
CA ASP A 267 21.22 7.76 18.98
C ASP A 267 22.38 8.40 18.19
N LYS A 268 22.27 9.68 17.87
CA LYS A 268 23.45 10.50 17.62
C LYS A 268 23.65 11.46 18.78
N THR A 269 24.35 11.00 19.84
CA THR A 269 25.26 11.84 20.60
C THR A 269 26.10 12.65 19.61
N TRP A 270 26.08 13.96 19.78
CA TRP A 270 26.82 14.91 18.98
C TRP A 270 28.35 14.60 19.12
N SER A 271 28.89 13.82 18.21
CA SER A 271 30.33 13.72 17.98
C SER A 271 30.66 14.61 16.80
N LEU A 272 31.24 15.78 17.11
CA LEU A 272 31.96 16.58 16.15
C LEU A 272 33.10 15.74 15.56
N ALA A 273 33.19 15.75 14.23
CA ALA A 273 34.26 15.18 13.41
C ALA A 273 34.04 13.75 12.92
N GLN A 274 33.44 13.67 11.69
CA GLN A 274 34.01 12.81 10.66
C GLN A 274 33.49 13.25 9.29
N VAL A 275 34.45 13.55 8.41
CA VAL A 275 34.28 13.85 6.97
C VAL A 275 33.59 12.68 6.27
N PRO A 276 32.60 12.89 5.38
CA PRO A 276 31.95 11.80 4.67
C PRO A 276 32.84 11.33 3.52
N THR A 277 33.57 10.27 3.73
CA THR A 277 34.17 9.49 2.65
C THR A 277 33.18 8.44 2.18
N SER A 278 32.83 8.57 0.90
CA SER A 278 32.38 7.57 -0.10
C SER A 278 31.27 6.58 0.28
N SER A 279 30.25 6.56 -0.61
CA SER A 279 29.32 5.44 -0.92
C SER A 279 28.59 4.79 0.25
N LYS A 280 27.76 5.57 0.97
CA LYS A 280 26.67 4.97 1.74
C LYS A 280 25.55 4.64 0.76
N SER A 281 25.30 3.32 0.57
CA SER A 281 24.04 2.83 0.04
C SER A 281 22.92 3.53 0.79
N GLN A 282 22.16 4.41 0.10
CA GLN A 282 21.00 5.07 0.68
C GLN A 282 20.03 3.96 1.12
N SER A 283 19.95 3.75 2.42
CA SER A 283 18.96 2.88 3.01
C SER A 283 17.58 3.45 2.67
N VAL A 284 16.84 2.71 1.87
CA VAL A 284 15.53 3.17 1.39
C VAL A 284 14.55 3.08 2.55
N GLY A 285 14.08 4.23 3.00
CA GLY A 285 13.01 4.32 3.97
C GLY A 285 11.70 3.73 3.44
N PHE A 286 10.84 3.30 4.35
CA PHE A 286 9.49 2.85 4.05
C PHE A 286 8.53 4.04 4.10
N SER A 287 7.52 4.07 3.21
CA SER A 287 6.43 5.03 3.22
C SER A 287 5.08 4.34 3.25
N LEU A 288 4.22 4.72 4.20
CA LEU A 288 2.80 4.36 4.22
C LEU A 288 1.98 5.60 3.87
N VAL A 289 1.11 5.49 2.88
CA VAL A 289 0.17 6.56 2.48
C VAL A 289 -1.26 6.07 2.66
N LEU A 290 -2.03 6.79 3.46
CA LEU A 290 -3.45 6.53 3.67
C LEU A 290 -4.26 7.61 2.97
N TYR A 291 -5.16 7.19 2.09
CA TYR A 291 -6.25 8.02 1.58
C TYR A 291 -7.49 7.68 2.39
N ALA A 292 -8.00 8.65 3.15
CA ALA A 292 -9.07 8.44 4.11
C ALA A 292 -10.32 9.19 3.70
N TRP A 293 -11.40 8.44 3.41
CA TRP A 293 -12.71 8.99 3.08
C TRP A 293 -13.64 8.88 4.27
N LYS A 294 -14.43 9.92 4.49
CA LYS A 294 -15.51 9.90 5.47
C LYS A 294 -16.73 9.22 4.87
N ASN A 295 -17.24 8.23 5.60
CA ASN A 295 -18.58 7.69 5.37
C ASN A 295 -19.56 8.58 6.15
N GLU A 296 -20.56 9.11 5.48
CA GLU A 296 -21.69 9.83 6.09
C GLU A 296 -22.54 8.92 6.99
#